data_b61e5c2c62b3cd48f016232b8a9ac59e
#
_entry.id   b61e5c2c62b3cd48f016232b8a9ac59e
#
_cell.length_a   1.000
_cell.length_b   1.000
_cell.length_c   1.000
_cell.angle_alpha   90.00
_cell.angle_beta   90.00
_cell.angle_gamma   90.00
#
_symmetry.space_group_name_H-M   'P 1'
#
loop_
_entity.id
_entity.type
_entity.pdbx_description
1 polymer ?
#
loop_
_entity_poly.entity_id
_entity_poly.type
_entity_poly.pdbx_seq_one_letter_code
_entity_poly.pdbx_strand_id
1 'polypeptide(L)'
;KWIDSKSIRWVEFQQNGVIRLLKNRKDWIKEWYTFMHDPQLDSSVHQLKTVQWKTDKFQPEYFKQLSSDPEIQRGGETHALAVLQDFIQHRSKQYMYLISKPLESRSSCSRLSAHIAWGNISIRTVYQSAYQAKTNGNKKNLNAFLSRLRWHCHFIQKFEQEVEMEYLPQNKAYTSYVRERNTDYIHQWEKGNTGIPLVDACMRCVCTTGYLNFRMRALLVSFLTHALL
;
A
#
# COMPACT_ATOMS: atom_id res chain seq x y z
N LYS A 1 15.90 24.30 8.44
CA LYS A 1 16.91 24.83 9.41
C LYS A 1 18.32 24.27 9.16
N TRP A 2 18.56 22.95 9.25
CA TRP A 2 19.90 22.37 9.01
C TRP A 2 20.36 22.54 7.54
N ILE A 3 19.46 22.26 6.60
CA ILE A 3 19.69 22.39 5.15
C ILE A 3 20.00 23.85 4.78
N ASP A 4 19.22 24.79 5.33
CA ASP A 4 19.43 26.24 5.10
C ASP A 4 20.81 26.68 5.61
N SER A 5 21.26 26.16 6.78
CA SER A 5 22.59 26.45 7.34
C SER A 5 23.75 25.89 6.48
N LYS A 6 23.47 24.99 5.55
CA LYS A 6 24.47 24.36 4.65
C LYS A 6 24.36 24.85 3.19
N SER A 7 23.47 25.81 2.93
CA SER A 7 23.19 26.29 1.56
C SER A 7 22.83 25.19 0.57
N ILE A 8 22.17 24.14 1.06
CA ILE A 8 21.72 23.01 0.22
C ILE A 8 20.31 23.31 -0.27
N ARG A 9 20.07 23.19 -1.57
CA ARG A 9 18.74 23.31 -2.15
C ARG A 9 17.88 22.09 -1.77
N TRP A 10 16.76 22.35 -1.11
CA TRP A 10 15.75 21.32 -0.80
C TRP A 10 14.60 21.42 -1.80
N VAL A 11 14.20 20.29 -2.36
CA VAL A 11 13.06 20.20 -3.28
C VAL A 11 12.18 19.04 -2.87
N GLU A 12 10.90 19.31 -2.67
CA GLU A 12 9.89 18.29 -2.38
C GLU A 12 8.96 18.12 -3.57
N PHE A 13 8.63 16.86 -3.87
CA PHE A 13 7.65 16.52 -4.88
C PHE A 13 6.46 15.83 -4.23
N GLN A 14 5.27 16.20 -4.66
CA GLN A 14 4.04 15.56 -4.19
C GLN A 14 4.00 14.09 -4.61
N GLN A 15 3.69 13.21 -3.66
CA GLN A 15 3.56 11.77 -3.87
C GLN A 15 2.20 11.29 -3.38
N ASN A 16 1.66 10.24 -4.00
CA ASN A 16 0.42 9.59 -3.59
C ASN A 16 -0.84 10.48 -3.54
N GLY A 17 -0.83 11.64 -4.19
CA GLY A 17 -1.93 12.59 -4.07
C GLY A 17 -2.12 13.11 -2.64
N VAL A 18 -1.04 13.14 -1.85
CA VAL A 18 -1.00 13.64 -0.47
C VAL A 18 -0.46 15.06 -0.47
N ILE A 19 -1.13 15.94 0.25
CA ILE A 19 -0.75 17.35 0.37
C ILE A 19 -0.22 17.57 1.77
N ARG A 20 1.03 17.97 1.88
CA ARG A 20 1.67 18.23 3.16
C ARG A 20 1.15 19.52 3.77
N LEU A 21 1.03 19.53 5.10
CA LEU A 21 0.56 20.69 5.89
C LEU A 21 -0.84 21.18 5.47
N LEU A 22 -1.68 20.32 4.95
CA LEU A 22 -3.05 20.66 4.58
C LEU A 22 -3.88 21.03 5.82
N LYS A 23 -4.37 22.27 5.87
CA LYS A 23 -5.11 22.78 7.04
C LYS A 23 -6.52 22.17 7.16
N ASN A 24 -7.19 21.93 6.05
CA ASN A 24 -8.50 21.27 6.04
C ASN A 24 -8.67 20.43 4.76
N ARG A 25 -9.60 19.50 4.78
CA ARG A 25 -9.79 18.51 3.72
C ARG A 25 -10.93 18.81 2.76
N LYS A 26 -11.54 19.99 2.86
CA LYS A 26 -12.75 20.33 2.09
C LYS A 26 -12.57 20.10 0.59
N ASP A 27 -11.45 20.52 0.04
CA ASP A 27 -11.17 20.46 -1.40
C ASP A 27 -10.17 19.34 -1.77
N TRP A 28 -9.72 18.54 -0.80
CA TRP A 28 -8.71 17.51 -1.04
C TRP A 28 -9.08 16.51 -2.14
N ILE A 29 -10.36 16.14 -2.26
CA ILE A 29 -10.81 15.21 -3.28
C ILE A 29 -10.64 15.81 -4.68
N LYS A 30 -10.90 17.10 -4.85
CA LYS A 30 -10.72 17.82 -6.12
C LYS A 30 -9.24 17.85 -6.49
N GLU A 31 -8.39 18.25 -5.55
CA GLU A 31 -6.93 18.27 -5.72
C GLU A 31 -6.36 16.88 -6.04
N TRP A 32 -6.88 15.84 -5.38
CA TRP A 32 -6.49 14.47 -5.67
C TRP A 32 -6.81 14.07 -7.11
N TYR A 33 -7.99 14.42 -7.62
CA TYR A 33 -8.33 14.15 -9.02
C TYR A 33 -7.47 14.96 -9.98
N THR A 34 -7.19 16.21 -9.70
CA THR A 34 -6.27 17.03 -10.49
C THR A 34 -4.92 16.34 -10.58
N PHE A 35 -4.33 15.96 -9.45
CA PHE A 35 -3.05 15.25 -9.39
C PHE A 35 -3.06 13.94 -10.19
N MET A 36 -4.13 13.16 -10.12
CA MET A 36 -4.22 11.87 -10.83
C MET A 36 -4.38 12.03 -12.35
N HIS A 37 -4.92 13.15 -12.83
CA HIS A 37 -5.08 13.44 -14.25
C HIS A 37 -3.92 14.22 -14.85
N ASP A 38 -3.01 14.76 -14.05
CA ASP A 38 -1.80 15.42 -14.54
C ASP A 38 -0.99 14.47 -15.44
N PRO A 39 -0.39 14.97 -16.53
CA PRO A 39 0.42 14.15 -17.40
C PRO A 39 1.61 13.51 -16.66
N GLN A 40 1.97 12.31 -17.07
CA GLN A 40 3.19 11.68 -16.59
C GLN A 40 4.39 12.43 -17.16
N LEU A 41 5.39 12.66 -16.30
CA LEU A 41 6.63 13.29 -16.75
C LEU A 41 7.44 12.27 -17.52
N ASP A 42 7.94 12.68 -18.69
CA ASP A 42 8.91 11.89 -19.42
C ASP A 42 10.30 12.07 -18.75
N SER A 43 10.82 10.98 -18.22
CA SER A 43 12.17 10.96 -17.65
C SER A 43 13.18 10.70 -18.77
N SER A 44 13.55 11.73 -19.56
CA SER A 44 14.68 11.61 -20.48
C SER A 44 15.98 11.54 -19.68
N VAL A 45 16.45 10.32 -19.46
CA VAL A 45 17.69 10.03 -18.70
C VAL A 45 18.94 10.47 -19.46
N HIS A 46 18.81 10.86 -20.72
CA HIS A 46 19.92 11.19 -21.64
C HIS A 46 20.74 12.44 -21.25
N GLN A 47 20.29 13.21 -20.26
CA GLN A 47 20.97 14.45 -19.83
C GLN A 47 21.42 14.42 -18.37
N LEU A 48 21.35 13.29 -17.69
CA LEU A 48 21.78 13.21 -16.30
C LEU A 48 23.30 13.28 -16.18
N LYS A 49 23.79 14.33 -15.53
CA LYS A 49 25.16 14.37 -15.06
C LYS A 49 25.27 13.46 -13.84
N THR A 50 25.83 12.29 -14.04
CA THR A 50 26.04 11.33 -12.95
C THR A 50 27.37 11.62 -12.25
N VAL A 51 27.36 11.52 -10.92
CA VAL A 51 28.59 11.51 -10.13
C VAL A 51 29.04 10.07 -10.00
N GLN A 52 30.28 9.78 -10.38
CA GLN A 52 30.87 8.47 -10.13
C GLN A 52 31.22 8.36 -8.65
N TRP A 53 30.48 7.54 -7.92
CA TRP A 53 30.82 7.18 -6.57
C TRP A 53 31.69 5.93 -6.58
N LYS A 54 32.77 5.94 -5.79
CA LYS A 54 33.42 4.68 -5.41
C LYS A 54 32.46 3.98 -4.44
N THR A 55 31.64 3.10 -4.97
CA THR A 55 30.83 2.22 -4.11
C THR A 55 31.76 1.22 -3.47
N ASP A 56 31.71 1.15 -2.14
CA ASP A 56 32.22 -0.03 -1.43
C ASP A 56 31.57 -1.25 -2.07
N LYS A 57 32.36 -2.29 -2.32
CA LYS A 57 31.89 -3.47 -3.03
C LYS A 57 30.65 -4.02 -2.35
N PHE A 58 29.51 -3.75 -2.96
CA PHE A 58 28.25 -4.33 -2.61
C PHE A 58 28.43 -5.86 -2.59
N GLN A 59 28.21 -6.52 -1.46
CA GLN A 59 28.43 -7.95 -1.38
C GLN A 59 27.20 -8.69 -1.97
N PRO A 60 27.31 -9.19 -3.21
CA PRO A 60 26.17 -9.83 -3.89
C PRO A 60 25.69 -11.11 -3.14
N GLU A 61 26.54 -11.68 -2.31
CA GLU A 61 26.24 -12.92 -1.56
C GLU A 61 25.16 -12.73 -0.51
N TYR A 62 25.10 -11.57 0.14
CA TYR A 62 24.01 -11.27 1.09
C TYR A 62 22.62 -11.32 0.41
N PHE A 63 22.54 -10.88 -0.84
CA PHE A 63 21.29 -10.89 -1.62
C PHE A 63 20.99 -12.22 -2.29
N LYS A 64 22.01 -13.05 -2.53
CA LYS A 64 21.80 -14.43 -3.01
C LYS A 64 21.18 -15.33 -1.94
N GLN A 65 21.40 -15.01 -0.66
CA GLN A 65 20.77 -15.73 0.46
C GLN A 65 19.31 -15.33 0.69
N LEU A 66 18.89 -14.16 0.22
CA LEU A 66 17.48 -13.80 0.14
C LEU A 66 16.86 -14.61 -1.00
N SER A 67 16.61 -15.88 -0.75
CA SER A 67 15.99 -16.78 -1.71
C SER A 67 14.70 -16.15 -2.21
N SER A 68 14.50 -16.17 -3.51
CA SER A 68 13.22 -15.82 -4.12
C SER A 68 12.22 -16.92 -3.75
N ASP A 69 11.62 -16.80 -2.58
CA ASP A 69 10.47 -17.64 -2.23
C ASP A 69 9.40 -17.42 -3.30
N PRO A 70 9.00 -18.46 -4.03
CA PRO A 70 8.04 -18.35 -5.13
C PRO A 70 6.67 -17.85 -4.68
N GLU A 71 6.36 -17.97 -3.38
CA GLU A 71 5.13 -17.49 -2.78
C GLU A 71 5.14 -15.96 -2.55
N ILE A 72 6.32 -15.35 -2.47
CA ILE A 72 6.46 -13.92 -2.26
C ILE A 72 6.42 -13.19 -3.60
N GLN A 73 5.64 -12.11 -3.65
CA GLN A 73 5.50 -11.29 -4.84
C GLN A 73 6.82 -10.58 -5.19
N ARG A 74 7.32 -10.78 -6.41
CA ARG A 74 8.56 -10.13 -6.88
C ARG A 74 8.39 -8.62 -7.03
N GLY A 75 9.41 -7.86 -6.58
CA GLY A 75 9.49 -6.41 -6.74
C GLY A 75 9.98 -5.98 -8.12
N GLY A 76 10.09 -4.65 -8.29
CA GLY A 76 10.60 -4.00 -9.50
C GLY A 76 9.50 -3.50 -10.45
N GLU A 77 9.85 -2.50 -11.27
CA GLU A 77 8.92 -1.82 -12.17
C GLU A 77 8.34 -2.75 -13.23
N THR A 78 9.18 -3.58 -13.85
CA THR A 78 8.74 -4.54 -14.89
C THR A 78 7.67 -5.48 -14.35
N HIS A 79 7.86 -6.00 -13.13
CA HIS A 79 6.86 -6.86 -12.49
C HIS A 79 5.61 -6.08 -12.09
N ALA A 80 5.74 -4.85 -11.62
CA ALA A 80 4.61 -4.00 -11.29
C ALA A 80 3.72 -3.71 -12.49
N LEU A 81 4.33 -3.41 -13.64
CA LEU A 81 3.63 -3.18 -14.91
C LEU A 81 2.93 -4.44 -15.42
N ALA A 82 3.59 -5.60 -15.35
CA ALA A 82 2.98 -6.88 -15.73
C ALA A 82 1.77 -7.22 -14.84
N VAL A 83 1.89 -7.02 -13.52
CA VAL A 83 0.79 -7.22 -12.54
C VAL A 83 -0.37 -6.26 -12.81
N LEU A 84 -0.09 -5.00 -13.16
CA LEU A 84 -1.11 -4.01 -13.52
C LEU A 84 -1.85 -4.41 -14.79
N GLN A 85 -1.13 -4.80 -15.82
CA GLN A 85 -1.68 -5.18 -17.11
C GLN A 85 -2.57 -6.43 -16.98
N ASP A 86 -2.08 -7.46 -16.29
CA ASP A 86 -2.86 -8.68 -16.01
C ASP A 86 -4.13 -8.36 -15.19
N PHE A 87 -4.02 -7.50 -14.18
CA PHE A 87 -5.20 -7.07 -13.44
C PHE A 87 -6.25 -6.39 -14.32
N ILE A 88 -5.84 -5.44 -15.17
CA ILE A 88 -6.74 -4.69 -16.03
C ILE A 88 -7.41 -5.62 -17.07
N GLN A 89 -6.65 -6.49 -17.70
CA GLN A 89 -7.13 -7.33 -18.80
C GLN A 89 -7.98 -8.51 -18.33
N HIS A 90 -7.63 -9.12 -17.19
CA HIS A 90 -8.22 -10.39 -16.76
C HIS A 90 -8.92 -10.31 -15.41
N ARG A 91 -8.18 -9.98 -14.34
CA ARG A 91 -8.63 -10.16 -12.95
C ARG A 91 -9.63 -9.13 -12.47
N SER A 92 -9.66 -7.95 -13.08
CA SER A 92 -10.56 -6.86 -12.69
C SER A 92 -12.05 -7.14 -12.99
N LYS A 93 -12.37 -8.10 -13.84
CA LYS A 93 -13.75 -8.35 -14.33
C LYS A 93 -14.76 -8.65 -13.21
N GLN A 94 -14.32 -9.23 -12.11
CA GLN A 94 -15.15 -9.56 -10.95
C GLN A 94 -14.68 -8.87 -9.67
N TYR A 95 -13.82 -7.87 -9.78
CA TYR A 95 -13.15 -7.22 -8.65
C TYR A 95 -14.13 -6.79 -7.55
N MET A 96 -15.20 -6.12 -7.90
CA MET A 96 -16.16 -5.58 -6.94
C MET A 96 -16.85 -6.67 -6.11
N TYR A 97 -17.10 -7.82 -6.70
CA TYR A 97 -17.80 -8.94 -6.07
C TYR A 97 -16.88 -9.81 -5.21
N LEU A 98 -15.61 -9.90 -5.58
CA LEU A 98 -14.65 -10.84 -4.99
C LEU A 98 -13.66 -10.18 -4.01
N ILE A 99 -13.55 -8.84 -4.01
CA ILE A 99 -12.56 -8.11 -3.18
C ILE A 99 -12.63 -8.41 -1.68
N SER A 100 -13.80 -8.79 -1.18
CA SER A 100 -14.01 -9.06 0.25
C SER A 100 -13.97 -10.54 0.60
N LYS A 101 -13.91 -11.43 -0.38
CA LYS A 101 -13.88 -12.87 -0.14
C LYS A 101 -12.47 -13.35 0.21
N PRO A 102 -12.31 -14.19 1.24
CA PRO A 102 -10.97 -14.59 1.71
C PRO A 102 -10.10 -15.24 0.64
N LEU A 103 -10.62 -16.22 -0.06
CA LEU A 103 -9.89 -17.01 -1.04
C LEU A 103 -9.84 -16.33 -2.41
N GLU A 104 -10.98 -15.98 -2.97
CA GLU A 104 -11.11 -15.45 -4.35
C GLU A 104 -10.44 -14.09 -4.52
N SER A 105 -10.36 -13.29 -3.46
CA SER A 105 -9.65 -12.00 -3.51
C SER A 105 -8.14 -12.15 -3.78
N ARG A 106 -7.56 -13.32 -3.53
CA ARG A 106 -6.14 -13.59 -3.83
C ARG A 106 -5.85 -13.49 -5.32
N SER A 107 -6.79 -13.93 -6.15
CA SER A 107 -6.68 -13.88 -7.62
C SER A 107 -7.40 -12.70 -8.26
N SER A 108 -8.42 -12.12 -7.62
CA SER A 108 -9.20 -11.01 -8.19
C SER A 108 -8.72 -9.61 -7.79
N CYS A 109 -7.97 -9.47 -6.71
CA CYS A 109 -7.39 -8.18 -6.30
C CYS A 109 -6.20 -7.79 -7.18
N SER A 110 -5.91 -6.49 -7.25
CA SER A 110 -4.85 -5.95 -8.11
C SER A 110 -3.44 -6.43 -7.73
N ARG A 111 -3.20 -6.71 -6.47
CA ARG A 111 -1.86 -7.06 -5.94
C ARG A 111 -0.80 -5.95 -6.10
N LEU A 112 -1.23 -4.70 -6.29
CA LEU A 112 -0.34 -3.55 -6.53
C LEU A 112 0.09 -2.82 -5.26
N SER A 113 -0.49 -3.14 -4.10
CA SER A 113 -0.21 -2.39 -2.87
C SER A 113 1.26 -2.41 -2.47
N ALA A 114 1.94 -3.55 -2.58
CA ALA A 114 3.37 -3.65 -2.31
C ALA A 114 4.20 -2.85 -3.32
N HIS A 115 3.89 -2.93 -4.61
CA HIS A 115 4.58 -2.18 -5.65
C HIS A 115 4.43 -0.66 -5.49
N ILE A 116 3.24 -0.18 -5.10
CA ILE A 116 3.02 1.24 -4.82
C ILE A 116 3.78 1.67 -3.56
N ALA A 117 3.76 0.85 -2.50
CA ALA A 117 4.43 1.16 -1.24
C ALA A 117 5.96 1.28 -1.40
N TRP A 118 6.55 0.43 -2.24
CA TRP A 118 7.99 0.43 -2.52
C TRP A 118 8.38 1.32 -3.72
N GLY A 119 7.44 2.08 -4.29
CA GLY A 119 7.73 2.98 -5.41
C GLY A 119 8.08 2.28 -6.72
N ASN A 120 7.79 0.98 -6.87
CA ASN A 120 8.02 0.27 -8.12
C ASN A 120 7.11 0.77 -9.25
N ILE A 121 5.98 1.35 -8.92
CA ILE A 121 5.04 1.99 -9.84
C ILE A 121 4.34 3.15 -9.15
N SER A 122 4.12 4.25 -9.86
CA SER A 122 3.37 5.37 -9.30
C SER A 122 1.88 5.09 -9.25
N ILE A 123 1.22 5.61 -8.21
CA ILE A 123 -0.24 5.50 -8.12
C ILE A 123 -0.94 6.22 -9.28
N ARG A 124 -0.32 7.27 -9.83
CA ARG A 124 -0.80 8.01 -11.01
C ARG A 124 -0.81 7.11 -12.25
N THR A 125 0.26 6.36 -12.48
CA THR A 125 0.34 5.38 -13.58
C THR A 125 -0.75 4.33 -13.44
N VAL A 126 -0.92 3.77 -12.25
CA VAL A 126 -1.98 2.80 -11.96
C VAL A 126 -3.37 3.39 -12.19
N TYR A 127 -3.60 4.62 -11.71
CA TYR A 127 -4.89 5.29 -11.87
C TYR A 127 -5.20 5.54 -13.35
N GLN A 128 -4.27 6.12 -14.10
CA GLN A 128 -4.49 6.48 -15.51
C GLN A 128 -4.69 5.24 -16.38
N SER A 129 -3.89 4.20 -16.19
CA SER A 129 -4.07 2.94 -16.92
C SER A 129 -5.44 2.30 -16.65
N ALA A 130 -5.86 2.25 -15.41
CA ALA A 130 -7.18 1.71 -15.06
C ALA A 130 -8.32 2.61 -15.54
N TYR A 131 -8.12 3.93 -15.56
CA TYR A 131 -9.10 4.88 -16.05
C TYR A 131 -9.31 4.76 -17.56
N GLN A 132 -8.24 4.65 -18.33
CA GLN A 132 -8.27 4.47 -19.78
C GLN A 132 -8.86 3.12 -20.20
N ALA A 133 -8.64 2.08 -19.42
CA ALA A 133 -9.12 0.73 -19.68
C ALA A 133 -10.63 0.52 -19.40
N LYS A 134 -11.35 1.54 -18.97
CA LYS A 134 -12.79 1.43 -18.69
C LYS A 134 -13.58 1.22 -19.98
N THR A 135 -14.11 0.02 -20.13
CA THR A 135 -15.08 -0.35 -21.17
C THR A 135 -16.46 -0.55 -20.55
N ASN A 136 -17.52 -0.60 -21.38
CA ASN A 136 -18.87 -0.81 -20.88
C ASN A 136 -19.02 -2.09 -20.06
N GLY A 137 -18.30 -3.17 -20.41
CA GLY A 137 -18.35 -4.45 -19.69
C GLY A 137 -17.60 -4.47 -18.35
N ASN A 138 -16.66 -3.53 -18.10
CA ASN A 138 -15.81 -3.53 -16.90
C ASN A 138 -15.82 -2.21 -16.12
N LYS A 139 -16.53 -1.21 -16.58
CA LYS A 139 -16.56 0.14 -15.99
C LYS A 139 -16.85 0.14 -14.49
N LYS A 140 -17.80 -0.69 -14.04
CA LYS A 140 -18.23 -0.77 -12.64
C LYS A 140 -17.10 -1.28 -11.73
N ASN A 141 -16.42 -2.36 -12.15
CA ASN A 141 -15.31 -2.94 -11.41
C ASN A 141 -14.09 -2.00 -11.34
N LEU A 142 -13.72 -1.38 -12.46
CA LEU A 142 -12.60 -0.43 -12.50
C LEU A 142 -12.91 0.84 -11.72
N ASN A 143 -14.14 1.35 -11.72
CA ASN A 143 -14.53 2.46 -10.85
C ASN A 143 -14.40 2.10 -9.36
N ALA A 144 -14.78 0.89 -8.97
CA ALA A 144 -14.58 0.40 -7.61
C ALA A 144 -13.08 0.35 -7.25
N PHE A 145 -12.24 -0.11 -8.18
CA PHE A 145 -10.78 -0.12 -7.98
C PHE A 145 -10.20 1.30 -7.87
N LEU A 146 -10.56 2.21 -8.78
CA LEU A 146 -10.12 3.62 -8.72
C LEU A 146 -10.52 4.29 -7.40
N SER A 147 -11.71 3.99 -6.89
CA SER A 147 -12.12 4.43 -5.56
C SER A 147 -11.16 3.92 -4.46
N ARG A 148 -10.63 2.70 -4.55
CA ARG A 148 -9.66 2.16 -3.57
C ARG A 148 -8.31 2.86 -3.65
N LEU A 149 -7.86 3.29 -4.82
CA LEU A 149 -6.66 4.13 -4.94
C LEU A 149 -6.84 5.47 -4.21
N ARG A 150 -8.03 6.08 -4.29
CA ARG A 150 -8.34 7.28 -3.52
C ARG A 150 -8.35 7.01 -2.01
N TRP A 151 -8.91 5.88 -1.56
CA TRP A 151 -8.87 5.48 -0.16
C TRP A 151 -7.44 5.26 0.35
N HIS A 152 -6.55 4.71 -0.47
CA HIS A 152 -5.13 4.59 -0.13
C HIS A 152 -4.53 5.96 0.21
N CYS A 153 -4.67 6.94 -0.69
CA CYS A 153 -4.18 8.30 -0.42
C CYS A 153 -4.92 8.98 0.74
N HIS A 154 -6.22 8.70 0.92
CA HIS A 154 -7.01 9.24 2.02
C HIS A 154 -6.45 8.86 3.39
N PHE A 155 -6.06 7.61 3.57
CA PHE A 155 -5.50 7.18 4.86
C PHE A 155 -4.12 7.80 5.11
N ILE A 156 -3.28 7.93 4.08
CA ILE A 156 -1.99 8.60 4.20
C ILE A 156 -2.19 10.09 4.52
N GLN A 157 -3.11 10.76 3.82
CA GLN A 157 -3.46 12.16 4.09
C GLN A 157 -4.02 12.35 5.50
N LYS A 158 -4.78 11.38 6.00
CA LYS A 158 -5.29 11.43 7.36
C LYS A 158 -4.15 11.35 8.38
N PHE A 159 -3.22 10.43 8.19
CA PHE A 159 -2.05 10.29 9.06
C PHE A 159 -1.16 11.54 9.01
N GLU A 160 -0.95 12.13 7.83
CA GLU A 160 -0.20 13.39 7.67
C GLU A 160 -0.78 14.54 8.50
N GLN A 161 -2.09 14.57 8.70
CA GLN A 161 -2.77 15.62 9.47
C GLN A 161 -2.90 15.30 10.96
N GLU A 162 -2.99 14.02 11.30
CA GLU A 162 -3.27 13.52 12.65
C GLU A 162 -2.14 12.56 13.07
N VAL A 163 -0.89 13.03 13.05
CA VAL A 163 0.31 12.22 13.37
C VAL A 163 0.21 11.58 14.76
N GLU A 164 -0.47 12.22 15.70
CA GLU A 164 -0.67 11.71 17.07
C GLU A 164 -1.37 10.34 17.09
N MET A 165 -2.07 9.96 16.02
CA MET A 165 -2.71 8.63 15.92
C MET A 165 -1.71 7.46 15.89
N GLU A 166 -0.41 7.72 15.75
CA GLU A 166 0.64 6.72 15.94
C GLU A 166 0.72 6.24 17.38
N TYR A 167 0.47 7.12 18.36
CA TYR A 167 0.66 6.87 19.78
C TYR A 167 -0.64 6.93 20.58
N LEU A 168 -1.63 7.65 20.10
CA LEU A 168 -2.87 7.90 20.80
C LEU A 168 -4.06 7.32 20.03
N PRO A 169 -5.08 6.83 20.76
CA PRO A 169 -6.33 6.38 20.13
C PRO A 169 -6.97 7.53 19.34
N GLN A 170 -7.42 7.23 18.14
CA GLN A 170 -8.12 8.21 17.30
C GLN A 170 -9.39 8.76 17.99
N ASN A 171 -10.12 7.91 18.69
CA ASN A 171 -11.21 8.33 19.57
C ASN A 171 -10.65 8.53 20.98
N LYS A 172 -10.59 9.78 21.41
CA LYS A 172 -10.04 10.19 22.72
C LYS A 172 -10.75 9.53 23.92
N ALA A 173 -11.97 9.03 23.75
CA ALA A 173 -12.67 8.28 24.80
C ALA A 173 -11.93 6.99 25.21
N TYR A 174 -11.09 6.45 24.35
CA TYR A 174 -10.30 5.26 24.65
C TYR A 174 -8.90 5.53 25.23
N THR A 175 -8.54 6.80 25.48
CA THR A 175 -7.21 7.15 26.00
C THR A 175 -6.95 6.57 27.39
N SER A 176 -8.00 6.47 28.23
CA SER A 176 -7.93 5.90 29.58
C SER A 176 -8.17 4.39 29.62
N TYR A 177 -8.48 3.77 28.47
CA TYR A 177 -8.75 2.34 28.42
C TYR A 177 -7.44 1.55 28.46
N VAL A 178 -7.19 0.88 29.59
CA VAL A 178 -6.03 0.02 29.77
C VAL A 178 -6.39 -1.39 29.29
N ARG A 179 -5.56 -1.94 28.42
CA ARG A 179 -5.67 -3.32 27.94
C ARG A 179 -4.65 -4.19 28.65
N GLU A 180 -5.06 -5.32 29.14
CA GLU A 180 -4.15 -6.32 29.66
C GLU A 180 -3.43 -7.01 28.49
N ARG A 181 -2.11 -6.94 28.52
CA ARG A 181 -1.28 -7.60 27.51
C ARG A 181 -1.10 -9.06 27.85
N ASN A 182 -1.73 -9.96 27.11
CA ASN A 182 -1.48 -11.39 27.20
C ASN A 182 -0.54 -11.84 26.10
N THR A 183 0.72 -12.10 26.46
CA THR A 183 1.77 -12.50 25.51
C THR A 183 1.51 -13.86 24.87
N ASP A 184 0.86 -14.79 25.55
CA ASP A 184 0.57 -16.11 25.01
C ASP A 184 -0.49 -16.02 23.91
N TYR A 185 -1.54 -15.22 24.13
CA TYR A 185 -2.56 -14.97 23.10
C TYR A 185 -1.99 -14.26 21.88
N ILE A 186 -1.10 -13.28 22.08
CA ILE A 186 -0.41 -12.60 20.97
C ILE A 186 0.42 -13.61 20.18
N HIS A 187 1.16 -14.48 20.86
CA HIS A 187 1.99 -15.53 20.24
C HIS A 187 1.15 -16.56 19.45
N GLN A 188 0.00 -16.98 19.98
CA GLN A 188 -0.91 -17.87 19.26
C GLN A 188 -1.45 -17.18 17.99
N TRP A 189 -1.80 -15.88 18.10
CA TRP A 189 -2.25 -15.10 16.96
C TRP A 189 -1.15 -14.96 15.89
N GLU A 190 0.07 -14.59 16.27
CA GLU A 190 1.22 -14.46 15.36
C GLU A 190 1.50 -15.76 14.59
N LYS A 191 1.35 -16.90 15.25
CA LYS A 191 1.57 -18.23 14.64
C LYS A 191 0.35 -18.77 13.87
N GLY A 192 -0.78 -18.08 13.90
CA GLY A 192 -2.02 -18.59 13.32
C GLY A 192 -2.51 -19.87 13.99
N ASN A 193 -2.52 -19.88 15.31
CA ASN A 193 -2.90 -21.01 16.16
C ASN A 193 -3.87 -20.60 17.27
N THR A 194 -4.79 -19.70 16.95
CA THR A 194 -5.80 -19.18 17.88
C THR A 194 -6.96 -20.15 18.10
N GLY A 195 -7.11 -21.18 17.27
CA GLY A 195 -8.26 -22.07 17.21
C GLY A 195 -9.45 -21.49 16.42
N ILE A 196 -9.34 -20.28 15.89
CA ILE A 196 -10.36 -19.69 15.01
C ILE A 196 -9.93 -19.88 13.56
N PRO A 197 -10.57 -20.79 12.80
CA PRO A 197 -10.06 -21.24 11.50
C PRO A 197 -9.77 -20.12 10.50
N LEU A 198 -10.65 -19.11 10.42
CA LEU A 198 -10.46 -17.99 9.49
C LEU A 198 -9.30 -17.07 9.91
N VAL A 199 -9.14 -16.80 11.19
CA VAL A 199 -8.02 -16.00 11.73
C VAL A 199 -6.71 -16.71 11.46
N ASP A 200 -6.64 -18.00 11.80
CA ASP A 200 -5.44 -18.82 11.65
C ASP A 200 -5.03 -18.96 10.19
N ALA A 201 -5.99 -19.21 9.30
CA ALA A 201 -5.72 -19.25 7.85
C ALA A 201 -5.19 -17.91 7.32
N CYS A 202 -5.74 -16.79 7.76
CA CYS A 202 -5.29 -15.46 7.38
C CYS A 202 -3.87 -15.16 7.89
N MET A 203 -3.55 -15.52 9.14
CA MET A 203 -2.21 -15.33 9.70
C MET A 203 -1.18 -16.18 8.96
N ARG A 204 -1.45 -17.46 8.76
CA ARG A 204 -0.56 -18.34 7.98
C ARG A 204 -0.37 -17.82 6.55
N CYS A 205 -1.42 -17.32 5.93
CA CYS A 205 -1.34 -16.73 4.59
C CYS A 205 -0.39 -15.52 4.55
N VAL A 206 -0.49 -14.59 5.50
CA VAL A 206 0.39 -13.42 5.50
C VAL A 206 1.83 -13.78 5.86
N CYS A 207 2.04 -14.72 6.77
CA CYS A 207 3.37 -15.20 7.13
C CYS A 207 4.08 -15.90 5.94
N THR A 208 3.34 -16.69 5.16
CA THR A 208 3.90 -17.44 4.01
C THR A 208 4.10 -16.57 2.79
N THR A 209 3.15 -15.67 2.48
CA THR A 209 3.12 -14.97 1.19
C THR A 209 3.42 -13.46 1.28
N GLY A 210 3.53 -12.92 2.49
CA GLY A 210 3.65 -11.48 2.72
C GLY A 210 2.41 -10.67 2.31
N TYR A 211 1.31 -11.32 1.90
CA TYR A 211 0.13 -10.65 1.38
C TYR A 211 -1.18 -11.16 1.99
N LEU A 212 -2.03 -10.20 2.33
CA LEU A 212 -3.42 -10.46 2.71
C LEU A 212 -4.30 -9.32 2.19
N ASN A 213 -5.54 -9.61 1.77
CA ASN A 213 -6.46 -8.58 1.34
C ASN A 213 -6.88 -7.65 2.50
N PHE A 214 -7.39 -6.46 2.17
CA PHE A 214 -7.74 -5.44 3.15
C PHE A 214 -8.76 -5.95 4.21
N ARG A 215 -9.80 -6.65 3.80
CA ARG A 215 -10.84 -7.14 4.72
C ARG A 215 -10.28 -8.14 5.72
N MET A 216 -9.42 -9.03 5.28
CA MET A 216 -8.80 -10.02 6.16
C MET A 216 -7.76 -9.36 7.08
N ARG A 217 -7.03 -8.36 6.63
CA ARG A 217 -6.15 -7.56 7.52
C ARG A 217 -6.94 -6.85 8.61
N ALA A 218 -8.08 -6.25 8.25
CA ALA A 218 -8.97 -5.62 9.22
C ALA A 218 -9.52 -6.64 10.23
N LEU A 219 -9.88 -7.84 9.77
CA LEU A 219 -10.30 -8.95 10.64
C LEU A 219 -9.19 -9.31 11.65
N LEU A 220 -7.96 -9.52 11.17
CA LEU A 220 -6.84 -9.91 12.04
C LEU A 220 -6.55 -8.87 13.13
N VAL A 221 -6.50 -7.59 12.74
CA VAL A 221 -6.24 -6.49 13.69
C VAL A 221 -7.41 -6.36 14.67
N SER A 222 -8.65 -6.40 14.17
CA SER A 222 -9.83 -6.30 15.03
C SER A 222 -9.92 -7.47 16.03
N PHE A 223 -9.59 -8.68 15.58
CA PHE A 223 -9.55 -9.86 16.46
C PHE A 223 -8.49 -9.70 17.56
N LEU A 224 -7.26 -9.31 17.19
CA LEU A 224 -6.21 -9.06 18.15
C LEU A 224 -6.62 -8.00 19.18
N THR A 225 -7.11 -6.84 18.71
CA THR A 225 -7.32 -5.67 19.57
C THR A 225 -8.63 -5.66 20.34
N HIS A 226 -9.61 -6.45 19.98
CA HIS A 226 -10.95 -6.46 20.63
C HIS A 226 -11.34 -7.81 21.24
N ALA A 227 -10.73 -8.91 20.79
CA ALA A 227 -11.07 -10.23 21.28
C ALA A 227 -9.96 -10.86 22.14
N LEU A 228 -8.69 -10.51 21.90
CA LEU A 228 -7.56 -11.06 22.64
C LEU A 228 -6.94 -10.09 23.67
N LEU A 229 -7.16 -8.79 23.52
CA LEU A 229 -6.55 -7.75 24.37
C LEU A 229 -7.60 -6.82 24.97
#